data_9c83ac8675aa3e0a07428002e96ac664
#
_entry.id   9c83ac8675aa3e0a07428002e96ac664
#
_cell.length_a   1.000
_cell.length_b   1.000
_cell.length_c   1.000
_cell.angle_alpha   90.00
_cell.angle_beta   90.00
_cell.angle_gamma   90.00
#
_symmetry.space_group_name_H-M   'P 1'
#
loop_
_entity.id
_entity.type
_entity.pdbx_description
1 polymer ?
#
loop_
_entity_poly.entity_id
_entity_poly.type
_entity_poly.pdbx_seq_one_letter_code
_entity_poly.pdbx_strand_id
1 'polypeptide(L)'
;MSPFWLSLWVASIALVIVILSGLAACYWMNRCKWGGIAIIDALITLPLVLPPVVVGFALLMVFTPGYAFGAWLEAHGMSVVFAASGAVIASSVIAFPLFYQTVRSALQSVDHNMEDVARTLGASELRIFFTISVPLAWKGILTGSILAFCRAMGEFGATIDRKST
;
A
#
# COMPACT_ATOMS: atom_id res chain seq x y z
N MET A 1 -1.21 21.88 -16.09
CA MET A 1 -0.55 21.54 -14.81
C MET A 1 0.88 21.13 -15.13
N SER A 2 1.87 21.64 -14.38
CA SER A 2 3.24 21.18 -14.59
C SER A 2 3.35 19.69 -14.24
N PRO A 3 4.19 18.91 -14.91
CA PRO A 3 4.36 17.47 -14.65
C PRO A 3 4.69 17.18 -13.18
N PHE A 4 5.38 18.07 -12.52
CA PHE A 4 5.73 17.97 -11.09
C PHE A 4 4.49 17.97 -10.19
N TRP A 5 3.53 18.88 -10.42
CA TRP A 5 2.30 18.95 -9.64
C TRP A 5 1.42 17.71 -9.80
N LEU A 6 1.38 17.17 -11.02
CA LEU A 6 0.66 15.92 -11.28
C LEU A 6 1.27 14.75 -10.51
N SER A 7 2.61 14.64 -10.52
CA SER A 7 3.33 13.59 -9.79
C SER A 7 3.12 13.70 -8.28
N LEU A 8 3.18 14.92 -7.74
CA LEU A 8 2.95 15.17 -6.31
C LEU A 8 1.51 14.81 -5.90
N TRP A 9 0.54 15.17 -6.72
CA TRP A 9 -0.88 14.88 -6.48
C TRP A 9 -1.15 13.36 -6.49
N VAL A 10 -0.65 12.66 -7.52
CA VAL A 10 -0.77 11.20 -7.65
C VAL A 10 -0.09 10.49 -6.48
N ALA A 11 1.13 10.88 -6.14
CA ALA A 11 1.87 10.27 -5.04
C ALA A 11 1.19 10.51 -3.68
N SER A 12 0.58 11.69 -3.47
CA SER A 12 -0.15 12.00 -2.23
C SER A 12 -1.41 11.15 -2.08
N ILE A 13 -2.18 10.98 -3.15
CA ILE A 13 -3.38 10.11 -3.13
C ILE A 13 -2.96 8.66 -2.95
N ALA A 14 -1.95 8.21 -3.68
CA ALA A 14 -1.43 6.85 -3.54
C ALA A 14 -0.98 6.59 -2.09
N LEU A 15 -0.30 7.55 -1.45
CA LEU A 15 0.12 7.44 -0.06
C LEU A 15 -1.05 7.26 0.90
N VAL A 16 -2.13 8.04 0.75
CA VAL A 16 -3.34 7.89 1.59
C VAL A 16 -3.94 6.50 1.43
N ILE A 17 -4.07 6.02 0.20
CA ILE A 17 -4.57 4.66 -0.08
C ILE A 17 -3.68 3.61 0.57
N VAL A 18 -2.36 3.75 0.44
CA VAL A 18 -1.37 2.82 1.01
C VAL A 18 -1.42 2.81 2.53
N ILE A 19 -1.53 3.97 3.18
CA ILE A 19 -1.63 4.05 4.65
C ILE A 19 -2.91 3.35 5.13
N LEU A 20 -4.06 3.67 4.56
CA LEU A 20 -5.33 3.10 4.98
C LEU A 20 -5.38 1.58 4.75
N SER A 21 -5.04 1.15 3.54
CA SER A 21 -5.04 -0.28 3.18
C SER A 21 -3.95 -1.07 3.91
N GLY A 22 -2.77 -0.48 4.09
CA GLY A 22 -1.65 -1.09 4.79
C GLY A 22 -1.90 -1.28 6.28
N LEU A 23 -2.48 -0.28 6.97
CA LEU A 23 -2.88 -0.42 8.38
C LEU A 23 -3.99 -1.47 8.54
N ALA A 24 -4.97 -1.51 7.62
CA ALA A 24 -6.01 -2.52 7.62
C ALA A 24 -5.43 -3.93 7.40
N ALA A 25 -4.49 -4.07 6.45
CA ALA A 25 -3.79 -5.33 6.21
C ALA A 25 -2.98 -5.78 7.43
N CYS A 26 -2.21 -4.87 8.06
CA CYS A 26 -1.46 -5.17 9.28
C CYS A 26 -2.37 -5.60 10.43
N TYR A 27 -3.49 -4.90 10.63
CA TYR A 27 -4.48 -5.28 11.64
C TYR A 27 -5.02 -6.69 11.41
N TRP A 28 -5.42 -6.99 10.17
CA TRP A 28 -5.97 -8.30 9.82
C TRP A 28 -4.94 -9.40 9.94
N MET A 29 -3.72 -9.17 9.46
CA MET A 29 -2.62 -10.15 9.54
C MET A 29 -2.19 -10.47 10.97
N ASN A 30 -2.23 -9.50 11.90
CA ASN A 30 -1.93 -9.74 13.31
C ASN A 30 -2.99 -10.61 14.01
N ARG A 31 -4.22 -10.61 13.52
CA ARG A 31 -5.32 -11.41 14.09
C ARG A 31 -5.42 -12.81 13.52
N CYS A 32 -5.11 -12.99 12.28
CA CYS A 32 -5.18 -14.28 11.62
C CYS A 32 -3.99 -15.15 12.07
N LYS A 33 -4.26 -16.20 12.83
CA LYS A 33 -3.28 -17.25 13.20
C LYS A 33 -3.39 -18.47 12.28
N TRP A 34 -3.73 -18.25 11.01
CA TRP A 34 -3.91 -19.34 10.05
C TRP A 34 -2.58 -19.70 9.39
N GLY A 35 -2.34 -21.00 9.13
CA GLY A 35 -1.08 -21.46 8.52
C GLY A 35 -0.78 -20.91 7.11
N GLY A 36 -1.78 -20.32 6.41
CA GLY A 36 -1.63 -19.68 5.11
C GLY A 36 -1.16 -18.21 5.14
N ILE A 37 -0.97 -17.63 6.33
CA ILE A 37 -0.51 -16.23 6.48
C ILE A 37 0.80 -15.96 5.75
N ALA A 38 1.73 -16.91 5.76
CA ALA A 38 3.01 -16.77 5.08
C ALA A 38 2.85 -16.63 3.55
N ILE A 39 1.86 -17.28 2.96
CA ILE A 39 1.56 -17.17 1.53
C ILE A 39 1.00 -15.80 1.20
N ILE A 40 0.07 -15.29 2.02
CA ILE A 40 -0.51 -13.96 1.85
C ILE A 40 0.58 -12.89 2.01
N ASP A 41 1.46 -13.06 3.00
CA ASP A 41 2.60 -12.17 3.23
C ASP A 41 3.56 -12.15 2.05
N ALA A 42 3.88 -13.33 1.51
CA ALA A 42 4.69 -13.46 0.30
C ALA A 42 4.03 -12.80 -0.93
N LEU A 43 2.72 -12.97 -1.11
CA LEU A 43 1.97 -12.33 -2.20
C LEU A 43 1.95 -10.79 -2.08
N ILE A 44 1.76 -10.27 -0.85
CA ILE A 44 1.80 -8.83 -0.58
C ILE A 44 3.19 -8.24 -0.90
N THR A 45 4.24 -8.99 -0.61
CA THR A 45 5.62 -8.53 -0.80
C THR A 45 6.18 -8.80 -2.21
N LEU A 46 5.47 -9.60 -3.01
CA LEU A 46 5.87 -9.95 -4.36
C LEU A 46 6.20 -8.74 -5.26
N PRO A 47 5.39 -7.65 -5.27
CA PRO A 47 5.69 -6.48 -6.10
C PRO A 47 7.01 -5.80 -5.77
N LEU A 48 7.57 -6.01 -4.57
CA LEU A 48 8.85 -5.43 -4.17
C LEU A 48 10.04 -6.12 -4.87
N VAL A 49 9.91 -7.42 -5.13
CA VAL A 49 10.95 -8.26 -5.75
C VAL A 49 10.90 -8.16 -7.27
N LEU A 50 9.71 -7.95 -7.82
CA LEU A 50 9.51 -7.84 -9.26
C LEU A 50 10.02 -6.49 -9.78
N PRO A 51 10.64 -6.45 -10.98
CA PRO A 51 10.93 -5.18 -11.65
C PRO A 51 9.65 -4.35 -11.83
N PRO A 52 9.70 -3.02 -11.62
CA PRO A 52 8.53 -2.14 -11.76
C PRO A 52 7.80 -2.27 -13.08
N VAL A 53 8.54 -2.50 -14.17
CA VAL A 53 8.00 -2.71 -15.52
C VAL A 53 7.10 -3.94 -15.57
N VAL A 54 7.47 -5.02 -14.88
CA VAL A 54 6.68 -6.27 -14.82
C VAL A 54 5.39 -6.03 -14.05
N VAL A 55 5.46 -5.32 -12.92
CA VAL A 55 4.27 -4.94 -12.13
C VAL A 55 3.34 -4.05 -12.95
N GLY A 56 3.90 -3.04 -13.63
CA GLY A 56 3.13 -2.16 -14.51
C GLY A 56 2.45 -2.91 -15.66
N PHE A 57 3.15 -3.86 -16.29
CA PHE A 57 2.58 -4.68 -17.34
C PHE A 57 1.47 -5.62 -16.83
N ALA A 58 1.67 -6.24 -15.66
CA ALA A 58 0.66 -7.08 -15.02
C ALA A 58 -0.62 -6.28 -14.70
N LEU A 59 -0.46 -5.06 -14.17
CA LEU A 59 -1.59 -4.16 -13.92
C LEU A 59 -2.28 -3.75 -15.22
N LEU A 60 -1.52 -3.44 -16.28
CA LEU A 60 -2.09 -3.15 -17.60
C LEU A 60 -2.94 -4.33 -18.10
N MET A 61 -2.45 -5.57 -17.99
CA MET A 61 -3.24 -6.76 -18.37
C MET A 61 -4.54 -6.86 -17.59
N VAL A 62 -4.51 -6.65 -16.26
CA VAL A 62 -5.71 -6.74 -15.41
C VAL A 62 -6.75 -5.67 -15.76
N PHE A 63 -6.30 -4.43 -16.06
CA PHE A 63 -7.19 -3.28 -16.28
C PHE A 63 -7.54 -3.03 -17.76
N THR A 64 -6.92 -3.75 -18.69
CA THR A 64 -7.25 -3.61 -20.13
C THR A 64 -8.64 -4.18 -20.43
N PRO A 65 -9.46 -3.48 -21.24
CA PRO A 65 -10.82 -3.94 -21.59
C PRO A 65 -10.90 -5.31 -22.26
N GLY A 66 -9.78 -5.86 -22.74
CA GLY A 66 -9.69 -7.22 -23.30
C GLY A 66 -9.84 -8.34 -22.26
N TYR A 67 -9.78 -8.02 -20.96
CA TYR A 67 -9.96 -8.99 -19.87
C TYR A 67 -11.22 -8.69 -19.05
N ALA A 68 -11.79 -9.71 -18.41
CA ALA A 68 -13.08 -9.65 -17.74
C ALA A 68 -13.21 -8.48 -16.76
N PHE A 69 -12.16 -8.21 -15.97
CA PHE A 69 -12.17 -7.14 -14.97
C PHE A 69 -12.07 -5.74 -15.62
N GLY A 70 -11.22 -5.58 -16.61
CA GLY A 70 -11.12 -4.31 -17.37
C GLY A 70 -12.41 -3.98 -18.14
N ALA A 71 -13.01 -4.98 -18.79
CA ALA A 71 -14.30 -4.85 -19.48
C ALA A 71 -15.43 -4.48 -18.50
N TRP A 72 -15.44 -5.05 -17.30
CA TRP A 72 -16.41 -4.72 -16.26
C TRP A 72 -16.27 -3.26 -15.80
N LEU A 73 -15.03 -2.78 -15.59
CA LEU A 73 -14.75 -1.39 -15.23
C LEU A 73 -15.19 -0.41 -16.31
N GLU A 74 -14.89 -0.72 -17.58
CA GLU A 74 -15.30 0.12 -18.73
C GLU A 74 -16.82 0.19 -18.87
N ALA A 75 -17.53 -0.92 -18.66
CA ALA A 75 -18.99 -0.96 -18.66
C ALA A 75 -19.62 -0.05 -17.58
N HIS A 76 -18.87 0.24 -16.48
CA HIS A 76 -19.28 1.17 -15.43
C HIS A 76 -18.73 2.60 -15.63
N GLY A 77 -18.17 2.91 -16.79
CA GLY A 77 -17.66 4.24 -17.12
C GLY A 77 -16.33 4.61 -16.45
N MET A 78 -15.62 3.63 -15.87
CA MET A 78 -14.33 3.81 -15.20
C MET A 78 -13.18 3.35 -16.11
N SER A 79 -12.65 4.26 -16.95
CA SER A 79 -11.41 3.97 -17.68
C SER A 79 -10.20 4.21 -16.77
N VAL A 80 -9.46 3.13 -16.49
CA VAL A 80 -8.25 3.17 -15.63
C VAL A 80 -6.99 3.27 -16.50
N VAL A 81 -7.03 2.65 -17.69
CA VAL A 81 -5.89 2.59 -18.59
C VAL A 81 -5.62 3.99 -19.18
N PHE A 82 -4.36 4.43 -19.09
CA PHE A 82 -3.88 5.77 -19.49
C PHE A 82 -4.55 6.97 -18.79
N ALA A 83 -5.28 6.74 -17.69
CA ALA A 83 -5.86 7.78 -16.85
C ALA A 83 -5.00 8.06 -15.61
N ALA A 84 -5.20 9.22 -14.97
CA ALA A 84 -4.55 9.55 -13.70
C ALA A 84 -4.88 8.53 -12.57
N SER A 85 -6.08 7.94 -12.63
CA SER A 85 -6.51 6.86 -11.75
C SER A 85 -5.62 5.61 -11.87
N GLY A 86 -5.22 5.24 -13.08
CA GLY A 86 -4.29 4.13 -13.33
C GLY A 86 -2.92 4.40 -12.73
N ALA A 87 -2.44 5.63 -12.84
CA ALA A 87 -1.18 6.04 -12.23
C ALA A 87 -1.23 5.96 -10.69
N VAL A 88 -2.33 6.37 -10.06
CA VAL A 88 -2.53 6.24 -8.61
C VAL A 88 -2.53 4.79 -8.17
N ILE A 89 -3.25 3.92 -8.89
CA ILE A 89 -3.32 2.48 -8.58
C ILE A 89 -1.92 1.85 -8.71
N ALA A 90 -1.22 2.09 -9.82
CA ALA A 90 0.11 1.54 -10.05
C ALA A 90 1.10 1.98 -8.95
N SER A 91 1.13 3.28 -8.62
CA SER A 91 1.98 3.81 -7.55
C SER A 91 1.62 3.22 -6.19
N SER A 92 0.32 3.03 -5.91
CA SER A 92 -0.13 2.41 -4.66
C SER A 92 0.33 0.96 -4.56
N VAL A 93 0.18 0.16 -5.62
CA VAL A 93 0.58 -1.26 -5.62
C VAL A 93 2.09 -1.42 -5.42
N ILE A 94 2.89 -0.55 -6.03
CA ILE A 94 4.36 -0.61 -5.94
C ILE A 94 4.87 -0.10 -4.57
N ALA A 95 4.21 0.89 -3.99
CA ALA A 95 4.58 1.46 -2.70
C ALA A 95 4.05 0.66 -1.50
N PHE A 96 2.93 -0.06 -1.67
CA PHE A 96 2.24 -0.81 -0.62
C PHE A 96 3.13 -1.80 0.14
N PRO A 97 3.92 -2.68 -0.51
CA PRO A 97 4.73 -3.68 0.21
C PRO A 97 5.75 -3.03 1.15
N LEU A 98 6.34 -1.91 0.74
CA LEU A 98 7.36 -1.21 1.52
C LEU A 98 6.77 -0.61 2.80
N PHE A 99 5.61 0.02 2.69
CA PHE A 99 4.84 0.50 3.83
C PHE A 99 4.44 -0.65 4.74
N TYR A 100 3.80 -1.67 4.17
CA TYR A 100 3.30 -2.84 4.89
C TYR A 100 4.39 -3.53 5.72
N GLN A 101 5.54 -3.85 5.12
CA GLN A 101 6.65 -4.51 5.83
C GLN A 101 7.20 -3.64 6.97
N THR A 102 7.39 -2.34 6.72
CA THR A 102 7.92 -1.42 7.72
C THR A 102 6.97 -1.29 8.91
N VAL A 103 5.68 -1.09 8.65
CA VAL A 103 4.66 -0.95 9.69
C VAL A 103 4.44 -2.26 10.43
N ARG A 104 4.41 -3.38 9.72
CA ARG A 104 4.26 -4.70 10.35
C ARG A 104 5.40 -5.01 11.30
N SER A 105 6.65 -4.74 10.90
CA SER A 105 7.82 -4.90 11.77
C SER A 105 7.73 -4.00 13.01
N ALA A 106 7.28 -2.75 12.84
CA ALA A 106 7.10 -1.83 13.96
C ALA A 106 5.98 -2.29 14.93
N LEU A 107 4.87 -2.80 14.40
CA LEU A 107 3.78 -3.34 15.22
C LEU A 107 4.21 -4.60 15.97
N GLN A 108 5.03 -5.45 15.37
CA GLN A 108 5.57 -6.65 16.03
C GLN A 108 6.57 -6.32 17.14
N SER A 109 7.18 -5.14 17.13
CA SER A 109 8.07 -4.67 18.20
C SER A 109 7.35 -4.07 19.40
N VAL A 110 6.03 -3.89 19.34
CA VAL A 110 5.21 -3.42 20.46
C VAL A 110 5.12 -4.52 21.53
N ASP A 111 5.26 -4.12 22.79
CA ASP A 111 5.17 -5.07 23.90
C ASP A 111 3.73 -5.63 24.02
N HIS A 112 3.61 -6.93 23.76
CA HIS A 112 2.34 -7.66 23.88
C HIS A 112 1.72 -7.62 25.27
N ASN A 113 2.51 -7.42 26.33
CA ASN A 113 1.98 -7.30 27.70
C ASN A 113 1.01 -6.12 27.82
N MET A 114 1.28 -5.01 27.14
CA MET A 114 0.38 -3.85 27.14
C MET A 114 -0.97 -4.16 26.47
N GLU A 115 -0.94 -4.93 25.39
CA GLU A 115 -2.16 -5.38 24.70
C GLU A 115 -2.95 -6.35 25.56
N ASP A 116 -2.27 -7.29 26.25
CA ASP A 116 -2.90 -8.28 27.11
C ASP A 116 -3.55 -7.66 28.35
N VAL A 117 -2.90 -6.68 28.96
CA VAL A 117 -3.50 -5.91 30.07
C VAL A 117 -4.79 -5.22 29.61
N ALA A 118 -4.78 -4.59 28.43
CA ALA A 118 -5.97 -3.94 27.90
C ALA A 118 -7.10 -4.94 27.59
N ARG A 119 -6.77 -6.15 27.13
CA ARG A 119 -7.75 -7.25 26.95
C ARG A 119 -8.38 -7.66 28.26
N THR A 120 -7.59 -7.79 29.33
CA THR A 120 -8.14 -8.14 30.66
C THR A 120 -9.05 -7.06 31.22
N LEU A 121 -8.88 -5.80 30.81
CA LEU A 121 -9.75 -4.68 31.13
C LEU A 121 -11.00 -4.60 30.25
N GLY A 122 -11.21 -5.55 29.34
CA GLY A 122 -12.38 -5.63 28.47
C GLY A 122 -12.31 -4.73 27.22
N ALA A 123 -11.15 -4.22 26.85
CA ALA A 123 -11.00 -3.44 25.62
C ALA A 123 -11.15 -4.34 24.37
N SER A 124 -11.91 -3.85 23.38
CA SER A 124 -12.01 -4.54 22.09
C SER A 124 -10.69 -4.47 21.32
N GLU A 125 -10.43 -5.46 20.47
CA GLU A 125 -9.19 -5.54 19.68
C GLU A 125 -8.97 -4.35 18.77
N LEU A 126 -10.04 -3.80 18.17
CA LEU A 126 -9.95 -2.56 17.39
C LEU A 126 -9.49 -1.39 18.27
N ARG A 127 -10.02 -1.31 19.48
CA ARG A 127 -9.65 -0.26 20.43
C ARG A 127 -8.19 -0.41 20.84
N ILE A 128 -7.74 -1.63 21.15
CA ILE A 128 -6.33 -1.91 21.47
C ILE A 128 -5.42 -1.49 20.31
N PHE A 129 -5.78 -1.88 19.08
CA PHE A 129 -4.99 -1.56 17.90
C PHE A 129 -4.81 -0.05 17.71
N PHE A 130 -5.90 0.73 17.74
CA PHE A 130 -5.82 2.19 17.51
C PHE A 130 -5.33 2.99 18.73
N THR A 131 -5.50 2.48 19.96
CA THR A 131 -5.16 3.22 21.18
C THR A 131 -3.79 2.85 21.74
N ILE A 132 -3.29 1.64 21.46
CA ILE A 132 -2.03 1.12 21.99
C ILE A 132 -1.05 0.82 20.87
N SER A 133 -1.38 -0.12 19.96
CA SER A 133 -0.42 -0.65 18.98
C SER A 133 0.00 0.42 17.97
N VAL A 134 -0.94 1.15 17.36
CA VAL A 134 -0.65 2.22 16.39
C VAL A 134 0.12 3.38 17.00
N PRO A 135 -0.26 3.95 18.19
CA PRO A 135 0.52 5.00 18.81
C PRO A 135 1.92 4.57 19.24
N LEU A 136 2.12 3.34 19.68
CA LEU A 136 3.45 2.85 20.04
C LEU A 136 4.33 2.59 18.79
N ALA A 137 3.72 2.17 17.68
CA ALA A 137 4.38 1.94 16.41
C ALA A 137 4.51 3.20 15.53
N TRP A 138 4.16 4.40 16.01
CA TRP A 138 4.06 5.64 15.21
C TRP A 138 5.32 5.97 14.41
N LYS A 139 6.52 5.70 14.97
CA LYS A 139 7.80 5.93 14.29
C LYS A 139 7.94 5.04 13.05
N GLY A 140 7.53 3.77 13.16
CA GLY A 140 7.54 2.86 12.02
C GLY A 140 6.48 3.22 10.96
N ILE A 141 5.31 3.69 11.39
CA ILE A 141 4.27 4.18 10.47
C ILE A 141 4.76 5.41 9.71
N LEU A 142 5.41 6.34 10.40
CA LEU A 142 6.00 7.53 9.77
C LEU A 142 7.11 7.13 8.78
N THR A 143 8.03 6.26 9.19
CA THR A 143 9.11 5.77 8.32
C THR A 143 8.55 5.05 7.10
N GLY A 144 7.58 4.16 7.29
CA GLY A 144 6.90 3.45 6.19
C GLY A 144 6.19 4.41 5.23
N SER A 145 5.55 5.47 5.77
CA SER A 145 4.89 6.49 4.96
C SER A 145 5.88 7.28 4.11
N ILE A 146 7.02 7.68 4.68
CA ILE A 146 8.08 8.38 3.94
C ILE A 146 8.64 7.49 2.83
N LEU A 147 8.97 6.24 3.14
CA LEU A 147 9.49 5.29 2.16
C LEU A 147 8.50 5.04 1.03
N ALA A 148 7.22 4.84 1.35
CA ALA A 148 6.16 4.64 0.37
C ALA A 148 5.98 5.88 -0.52
N PHE A 149 6.02 7.07 0.06
CA PHE A 149 5.94 8.33 -0.69
C PHE A 149 7.13 8.49 -1.65
N CYS A 150 8.36 8.30 -1.18
CA CYS A 150 9.55 8.35 -2.02
C CYS A 150 9.49 7.32 -3.16
N ARG A 151 8.97 6.12 -2.87
CA ARG A 151 8.79 5.08 -3.88
C ARG A 151 7.76 5.46 -4.94
N ALA A 152 6.62 6.02 -4.52
CA ALA A 152 5.58 6.51 -5.42
C ALA A 152 6.09 7.67 -6.29
N MET A 153 6.85 8.61 -5.73
CA MET A 153 7.46 9.72 -6.48
C MET A 153 8.53 9.26 -7.48
N GLY A 154 9.30 8.22 -7.15
CA GLY A 154 10.39 7.71 -7.99
C GLY A 154 9.91 7.16 -9.34
N GLU A 155 8.69 6.61 -9.41
CA GLU A 155 8.09 6.13 -10.66
C GLU A 155 7.89 7.25 -11.69
N PHE A 156 7.58 8.47 -11.23
CA PHE A 156 7.31 9.61 -12.10
C PHE A 156 8.58 10.40 -12.49
N GLY A 157 9.60 10.41 -11.62
CA GLY A 157 10.88 11.06 -11.90
C GLY A 157 11.56 10.51 -13.15
N ALA A 158 11.56 9.21 -13.32
CA ALA A 158 12.14 8.54 -14.48
C ALA A 158 11.40 8.83 -15.82
N THR A 159 10.12 9.21 -15.73
CA THR A 159 9.29 9.52 -16.92
C THR A 159 9.53 10.95 -17.43
N ILE A 160 9.92 11.86 -16.54
CA ILE A 160 10.18 13.28 -16.88
C ILE A 160 11.52 13.43 -17.61
N ASP A 161 12.54 12.71 -17.19
CA ASP A 161 13.88 12.78 -17.75
C ASP A 161 13.94 12.30 -19.22
N ARG A 162 13.05 11.36 -19.59
CA ARG A 162 12.96 10.82 -20.96
C ARG A 162 12.34 11.79 -21.98
N LYS A 163 11.71 12.89 -21.55
CA LYS A 163 11.12 13.91 -22.43
C LYS A 163 12.01 15.12 -22.68
N SER A 164 13.16 15.21 -22.00
CA SER A 164 14.11 16.32 -22.13
C SER A 164 15.31 15.99 -23.05
N THR A 165 15.37 14.80 -23.61
CA THR A 165 16.30 14.39 -24.67
C THR A 165 15.58 14.12 -25.95
#